data_7d2085a5dcb074a75b021095977b6384
#
_entry.id   7d2085a5dcb074a75b021095977b6384
#
_cell.length_a   1.000
_cell.length_b   1.000
_cell.length_c   1.000
_cell.angle_alpha   90.00
_cell.angle_beta   90.00
_cell.angle_gamma   90.00
#
_symmetry.space_group_name_H-M   'P 1'
#
loop_
_entity.id
_entity.type
_entity.pdbx_description
1 polymer ?
#
loop_
_entity_poly.entity_id
_entity_poly.type
_entity_poly.pdbx_seq_one_letter_code
_entity_poly.pdbx_strand_id
1 'polypeptide(L)'
;LGKYFRLNNLKVTGYYDVNENLAKEAATFTETTFIEDLETIVKISDTLFLTVPDDLITTVWNQMKDMSLEGKFICHCSGALSAGDAFPGIDKCGAFGYSVHPLFAVSDKYNSYKELSHAYFVIEGDEKHREEIAGIFNNLGNEVRYIAAKDKVKYHCAAAVCSNHVVALIQ
;
A
#
# COMPACT_ATOMS: atom_id res chain seq x y z
N LEU A 1 -1.41 0.01 -8.21
CA LEU A 1 -0.30 -0.89 -7.84
C LEU A 1 -0.45 -2.27 -8.48
N GLY A 2 -1.55 -3.01 -8.28
CA GLY A 2 -1.66 -4.39 -8.71
C GLY A 2 -1.40 -4.65 -10.20
N LYS A 3 -1.92 -3.80 -11.11
CA LYS A 3 -1.60 -3.93 -12.55
C LYS A 3 -0.11 -3.67 -12.82
N TYR A 4 0.48 -2.71 -12.13
CA TYR A 4 1.91 -2.42 -12.19
C TYR A 4 2.76 -3.63 -11.76
N PHE A 5 2.40 -4.26 -10.64
CA PHE A 5 3.05 -5.49 -10.17
C PHE A 5 2.93 -6.63 -11.18
N ARG A 6 1.72 -6.90 -11.68
CA ARG A 6 1.46 -7.97 -12.65
C ARG A 6 2.27 -7.83 -13.94
N LEU A 7 2.34 -6.61 -14.49
CA LEU A 7 3.10 -6.34 -15.71
C LEU A 7 4.61 -6.50 -15.53
N ASN A 8 5.09 -6.40 -14.30
CA ASN A 8 6.49 -6.61 -13.94
C ASN A 8 6.75 -8.00 -13.32
N ASN A 9 5.89 -8.98 -13.60
CA ASN A 9 6.02 -10.37 -13.19
C ASN A 9 6.01 -10.63 -11.67
N LEU A 10 5.52 -9.68 -10.87
CA LEU A 10 5.22 -9.94 -9.47
C LEU A 10 3.90 -10.71 -9.36
N LYS A 11 3.89 -11.73 -8.53
CA LYS A 11 2.69 -12.51 -8.26
C LYS A 11 1.73 -11.70 -7.40
N VAL A 12 0.61 -11.30 -7.96
CA VAL A 12 -0.53 -10.75 -7.22
C VAL A 12 -1.52 -11.88 -6.97
N THR A 13 -1.75 -12.21 -5.71
CA THR A 13 -2.62 -13.33 -5.30
C THR A 13 -4.08 -13.08 -5.68
N GLY A 14 -4.58 -11.87 -5.45
CA GLY A 14 -5.95 -11.48 -5.79
C GLY A 14 -6.40 -10.23 -5.05
N TYR A 15 -7.71 -10.01 -5.08
CA TYR A 15 -8.37 -8.88 -4.46
C TYR A 15 -9.55 -9.32 -3.61
N TYR A 16 -9.67 -8.68 -2.46
CA TYR A 16 -10.84 -8.69 -1.60
C TYR A 16 -11.31 -7.25 -1.38
N ASP A 17 -12.60 -7.04 -1.38
CA ASP A 17 -13.27 -5.79 -0.99
C ASP A 17 -14.65 -6.13 -0.42
N VAL A 18 -15.14 -5.36 0.55
CA VAL A 18 -16.52 -5.51 1.08
C VAL A 18 -17.57 -5.28 -0.02
N ASN A 19 -17.22 -4.50 -1.05
CA ASN A 19 -17.96 -4.40 -2.29
C ASN A 19 -17.37 -5.38 -3.32
N GLU A 20 -17.96 -6.56 -3.40
CA GLU A 20 -17.51 -7.61 -4.33
C GLU A 20 -17.33 -7.14 -5.78
N ASN A 21 -18.16 -6.20 -6.25
CA ASN A 21 -18.07 -5.70 -7.62
C ASN A 21 -16.76 -4.96 -7.85
N LEU A 22 -16.27 -4.20 -6.87
CA LEU A 22 -14.97 -3.51 -6.95
C LEU A 22 -13.82 -4.52 -6.95
N ALA A 23 -13.89 -5.55 -6.11
CA ALA A 23 -12.87 -6.60 -6.10
C ALA A 23 -12.85 -7.40 -7.41
N LYS A 24 -14.03 -7.77 -7.95
CA LYS A 24 -14.17 -8.46 -9.25
C LYS A 24 -13.64 -7.59 -10.41
N GLU A 25 -13.94 -6.29 -10.40
CA GLU A 25 -13.41 -5.33 -11.38
C GLU A 25 -11.88 -5.26 -11.32
N ALA A 26 -11.31 -5.10 -10.12
CA ALA A 26 -9.87 -5.04 -9.92
C ALA A 26 -9.18 -6.36 -10.35
N ALA A 27 -9.74 -7.51 -9.97
CA ALA A 27 -9.24 -8.81 -10.35
C ALA A 27 -9.25 -9.01 -11.88
N THR A 28 -10.35 -8.65 -12.54
CA THR A 28 -10.47 -8.70 -14.01
C THR A 28 -9.44 -7.78 -14.68
N PHE A 29 -9.34 -6.53 -14.22
CA PHE A 29 -8.41 -5.54 -14.79
C PHE A 29 -6.94 -5.98 -14.64
N THR A 30 -6.61 -6.64 -13.56
CA THR A 30 -5.23 -7.08 -13.27
C THR A 30 -4.95 -8.51 -13.73
N GLU A 31 -5.96 -9.23 -14.26
CA GLU A 31 -5.86 -10.65 -14.65
C GLU A 31 -5.42 -11.53 -13.46
N THR A 32 -6.11 -11.33 -12.32
CA THR A 32 -5.87 -12.06 -11.08
C THR A 32 -7.19 -12.65 -10.55
N THR A 33 -7.22 -13.07 -9.29
CA THR A 33 -8.36 -13.77 -8.69
C THR A 33 -9.17 -12.81 -7.80
N PHE A 34 -10.49 -12.88 -7.90
CA PHE A 34 -11.38 -12.36 -6.88
C PHE A 34 -11.40 -13.33 -5.70
N ILE A 35 -11.26 -12.82 -4.48
CA ILE A 35 -11.29 -13.59 -3.24
C ILE A 35 -12.53 -13.16 -2.45
N GLU A 36 -13.33 -14.14 -2.04
CA GLU A 36 -14.66 -13.89 -1.45
C GLU A 36 -14.61 -13.37 -0.01
N ASP A 37 -13.54 -13.67 0.73
CA ASP A 37 -13.46 -13.33 2.15
C ASP A 37 -12.05 -12.90 2.57
N LEU A 38 -12.01 -12.09 3.66
CA LEU A 38 -10.78 -11.52 4.21
C LEU A 38 -9.85 -12.60 4.77
N GLU A 39 -10.37 -13.64 5.39
CA GLU A 39 -9.56 -14.71 5.99
C GLU A 39 -8.77 -15.48 4.91
N THR A 40 -9.42 -15.79 3.82
CA THR A 40 -8.80 -16.48 2.68
C THR A 40 -7.66 -15.64 2.09
N ILE A 41 -7.87 -14.34 1.79
CA ILE A 41 -6.80 -13.52 1.20
C ILE A 41 -5.63 -13.33 2.18
N VAL A 42 -5.91 -13.19 3.48
CA VAL A 42 -4.87 -13.14 4.52
C VAL A 42 -4.07 -14.44 4.53
N LYS A 43 -4.73 -15.58 4.48
CA LYS A 43 -4.08 -16.91 4.55
C LYS A 43 -3.13 -17.16 3.38
N ILE A 44 -3.52 -16.79 2.16
CA ILE A 44 -2.79 -17.13 0.94
C ILE A 44 -1.77 -16.07 0.49
N SER A 45 -1.65 -14.95 1.22
CA SER A 45 -0.75 -13.84 0.88
C SER A 45 0.34 -13.67 1.94
N ASP A 46 1.57 -13.42 1.49
CA ASP A 46 2.70 -13.08 2.37
C ASP A 46 2.74 -11.57 2.64
N THR A 47 2.30 -10.77 1.66
CA THR A 47 2.22 -9.31 1.75
C THR A 47 0.82 -8.85 1.40
N LEU A 48 0.24 -8.01 2.25
CA LEU A 48 -1.09 -7.44 2.07
C LEU A 48 -0.99 -5.91 1.94
N PHE A 49 -1.59 -5.35 0.90
CA PHE A 49 -1.72 -3.91 0.72
C PHE A 49 -3.17 -3.47 0.99
N LEU A 50 -3.37 -2.70 2.05
CA LEU A 50 -4.64 -2.06 2.36
C LEU A 50 -4.73 -0.75 1.56
N THR A 51 -5.50 -0.78 0.49
CA THR A 51 -5.69 0.36 -0.43
C THR A 51 -7.07 1.00 -0.27
N VAL A 52 -7.61 0.93 0.92
CA VAL A 52 -8.84 1.60 1.36
C VAL A 52 -8.57 3.08 1.71
N PRO A 53 -9.62 3.93 1.85
CA PRO A 53 -9.47 5.27 2.39
C PRO A 53 -8.75 5.30 3.75
N ASP A 54 -8.00 6.36 4.02
CA ASP A 54 -7.12 6.45 5.20
C ASP A 54 -7.85 6.21 6.52
N ASP A 55 -9.06 6.72 6.65
CA ASP A 55 -9.94 6.55 7.83
C ASP A 55 -10.45 5.12 8.04
N LEU A 56 -10.37 4.27 7.02
CA LEU A 56 -10.78 2.87 7.07
C LEU A 56 -9.62 1.91 7.31
N ILE A 57 -8.36 2.33 7.18
CA ILE A 57 -7.19 1.44 7.31
C ILE A 57 -7.18 0.73 8.67
N THR A 58 -7.32 1.48 9.76
CA THR A 58 -7.34 0.90 11.11
C THR A 58 -8.59 0.03 11.35
N THR A 59 -9.71 0.33 10.69
CA THR A 59 -10.92 -0.50 10.76
C THR A 59 -10.67 -1.87 10.11
N VAL A 60 -10.07 -1.90 8.94
CA VAL A 60 -9.69 -3.18 8.27
C VAL A 60 -8.66 -3.93 9.09
N TRP A 61 -7.66 -3.23 9.63
CA TRP A 61 -6.68 -3.84 10.54
C TRP A 61 -7.33 -4.53 11.72
N ASN A 62 -8.30 -3.89 12.37
CA ASN A 62 -9.01 -4.48 13.51
C ASN A 62 -9.82 -5.73 13.16
N GLN A 63 -10.20 -5.93 11.90
CA GLN A 63 -10.88 -7.14 11.44
C GLN A 63 -9.89 -8.31 11.23
N MET A 64 -8.61 -8.01 10.92
CA MET A 64 -7.64 -9.03 10.56
C MET A 64 -6.56 -9.30 11.61
N LYS A 65 -6.38 -8.45 12.61
CA LYS A 65 -5.29 -8.54 13.61
C LYS A 65 -5.26 -9.82 14.42
N ASP A 66 -6.42 -10.49 14.57
CA ASP A 66 -6.56 -11.74 15.32
C ASP A 66 -6.45 -12.99 14.42
N MET A 67 -6.17 -12.79 13.12
CA MET A 67 -5.94 -13.85 12.15
C MET A 67 -4.49 -14.35 12.20
N SER A 68 -4.13 -15.35 11.41
CA SER A 68 -2.76 -15.87 11.29
C SER A 68 -1.87 -14.94 10.47
N LEU A 69 -1.21 -14.01 11.14
CA LEU A 69 -0.39 -12.94 10.53
C LEU A 69 1.12 -13.13 10.70
N GLU A 70 1.56 -14.17 11.40
CA GLU A 70 2.98 -14.45 11.68
C GLU A 70 3.84 -14.34 10.41
N GLY A 71 4.87 -13.52 10.47
CA GLY A 71 5.83 -13.30 9.38
C GLY A 71 5.30 -12.53 8.17
N LYS A 72 4.05 -12.04 8.20
CA LYS A 72 3.46 -11.31 7.05
C LYS A 72 3.77 -9.82 7.08
N PHE A 73 3.83 -9.23 5.89
CA PHE A 73 3.97 -7.79 5.69
C PHE A 73 2.59 -7.16 5.47
N ILE A 74 2.23 -6.21 6.31
CA ILE A 74 0.97 -5.47 6.23
C ILE A 74 1.29 -4.03 5.84
N CYS A 75 0.85 -3.64 4.66
CA CYS A 75 1.17 -2.36 4.05
C CYS A 75 -0.08 -1.50 3.83
N HIS A 76 0.06 -0.19 3.94
CA HIS A 76 -0.92 0.77 3.44
C HIS A 76 -0.24 1.85 2.59
N CYS A 77 -1.03 2.60 1.81
CA CYS A 77 -0.50 3.61 0.89
C CYS A 77 -0.73 5.06 1.36
N SER A 78 -1.20 5.29 2.58
CA SER A 78 -1.38 6.65 3.11
C SER A 78 -0.05 7.40 3.21
N GLY A 79 -0.03 8.66 2.77
CA GLY A 79 1.11 9.54 2.93
C GLY A 79 1.23 10.14 4.33
N ALA A 80 0.12 10.29 5.05
CA ALA A 80 0.05 10.97 6.34
C ALA A 80 0.08 10.01 7.54
N LEU A 81 -0.63 8.87 7.43
CA LEU A 81 -0.77 7.90 8.51
C LEU A 81 0.52 7.08 8.68
N SER A 82 1.01 6.94 9.91
CA SER A 82 2.15 6.05 10.20
C SER A 82 1.70 4.59 10.28
N ALA A 83 2.64 3.65 10.09
CA ALA A 83 2.36 2.23 10.26
C ALA A 83 1.95 1.90 11.71
N GLY A 84 2.57 2.56 12.70
CA GLY A 84 2.23 2.37 14.11
C GLY A 84 0.82 2.83 14.46
N ASP A 85 0.36 3.94 13.88
CA ASP A 85 -1.02 4.45 14.07
C ASP A 85 -2.05 3.62 13.28
N ALA A 86 -1.65 3.14 12.09
CA ALA A 86 -2.50 2.31 11.24
C ALA A 86 -2.74 0.92 11.83
N PHE A 87 -1.71 0.32 12.42
CA PHE A 87 -1.67 -1.09 12.84
C PHE A 87 -1.31 -1.25 14.32
N PRO A 88 -2.11 -0.70 15.26
CA PRO A 88 -1.80 -0.77 16.69
C PRO A 88 -1.67 -2.23 17.15
N GLY A 89 -0.55 -2.56 17.80
CA GLY A 89 -0.28 -3.89 18.34
C GLY A 89 0.19 -4.93 17.32
N ILE A 90 0.61 -4.53 16.13
CA ILE A 90 1.06 -5.44 15.04
C ILE A 90 2.24 -6.33 15.46
N ASP A 91 3.12 -5.83 16.30
CA ASP A 91 4.23 -6.57 16.89
C ASP A 91 3.77 -7.82 17.67
N LYS A 92 2.60 -7.75 18.30
CA LYS A 92 2.00 -8.86 19.05
C LYS A 92 1.44 -9.95 18.14
N CYS A 93 1.15 -9.63 16.89
CA CYS A 93 0.66 -10.58 15.90
C CYS A 93 1.80 -11.26 15.13
N GLY A 94 3.07 -10.91 15.41
CA GLY A 94 4.23 -11.42 14.67
C GLY A 94 4.32 -10.94 13.23
N ALA A 95 3.58 -9.88 12.87
CA ALA A 95 3.57 -9.27 11.54
C ALA A 95 4.39 -7.98 11.51
N PHE A 96 4.70 -7.49 10.31
CA PHE A 96 5.51 -6.29 10.08
C PHE A 96 4.70 -5.23 9.34
N GLY A 97 4.55 -4.05 9.93
CA GLY A 97 3.71 -2.97 9.42
C GLY A 97 4.49 -1.91 8.65
N TYR A 98 3.93 -1.49 7.52
CA TYR A 98 4.54 -0.47 6.66
C TYR A 98 3.53 0.51 6.10
N SER A 99 3.93 1.76 6.05
CA SER A 99 3.41 2.72 5.11
C SER A 99 4.30 2.73 3.87
N VAL A 100 3.71 2.52 2.70
CA VAL A 100 4.39 2.47 1.40
C VAL A 100 3.70 3.48 0.48
N HIS A 101 4.08 4.75 0.61
CA HIS A 101 3.41 5.84 -0.10
C HIS A 101 4.06 6.12 -1.45
N PRO A 102 3.36 5.94 -2.57
CA PRO A 102 3.84 6.42 -3.86
C PRO A 102 3.75 7.95 -3.89
N LEU A 103 4.89 8.63 -4.06
CA LEU A 103 4.93 10.06 -4.32
C LEU A 103 4.56 10.29 -5.79
N PHE A 104 3.29 10.15 -6.07
CA PHE A 104 2.73 10.17 -7.42
C PHE A 104 1.23 10.51 -7.37
N ALA A 105 0.80 11.41 -8.25
CA ALA A 105 -0.60 11.79 -8.36
C ALA A 105 -1.37 10.74 -9.19
N VAL A 106 -2.13 9.88 -8.51
CA VAL A 106 -3.00 8.90 -9.17
C VAL A 106 -4.28 9.58 -9.62
N SER A 107 -4.36 9.94 -10.90
CA SER A 107 -5.52 10.64 -11.50
C SER A 107 -6.50 9.71 -12.20
N ASP A 108 -6.06 8.51 -12.59
CA ASP A 108 -6.85 7.54 -13.35
C ASP A 108 -6.51 6.12 -12.89
N LYS A 109 -7.52 5.40 -12.38
CA LYS A 109 -7.34 4.04 -11.86
C LYS A 109 -6.91 3.01 -12.91
N TYR A 110 -7.21 3.28 -14.19
CA TYR A 110 -6.91 2.36 -15.30
C TYR A 110 -5.65 2.71 -16.09
N ASN A 111 -5.11 3.91 -15.94
CA ASN A 111 -3.96 4.36 -16.71
C ASN A 111 -2.75 4.78 -15.88
N SER A 112 -2.93 5.29 -14.66
CA SER A 112 -1.82 5.80 -13.84
C SER A 112 -0.73 4.75 -13.55
N TYR A 113 -1.05 3.45 -13.64
CA TYR A 113 -0.04 2.40 -13.45
C TYR A 113 1.10 2.45 -14.48
N LYS A 114 0.88 3.03 -15.66
CA LYS A 114 1.88 3.14 -16.75
C LYS A 114 3.05 4.06 -16.37
N GLU A 115 2.77 5.02 -15.50
CA GLU A 115 3.74 6.03 -15.06
C GLU A 115 4.34 5.72 -13.68
N LEU A 116 3.89 4.64 -13.01
CA LEU A 116 4.36 4.29 -11.68
C LEU A 116 5.86 3.95 -11.62
N SER A 117 6.47 3.59 -12.76
CA SER A 117 7.94 3.41 -12.84
C SER A 117 8.74 4.69 -12.53
N HIS A 118 8.12 5.85 -12.67
CA HIS A 118 8.72 7.15 -12.37
C HIS A 118 8.44 7.61 -10.93
N ALA A 119 7.59 6.89 -10.19
CA ALA A 119 7.24 7.25 -8.82
C ALA A 119 8.37 6.92 -7.85
N TYR A 120 8.61 7.83 -6.90
CA TYR A 120 9.34 7.50 -5.67
C TYR A 120 8.40 6.81 -4.71
N PHE A 121 8.89 5.75 -4.06
CA PHE A 121 8.16 5.13 -2.96
C PHE A 121 8.79 5.52 -1.63
N VAL A 122 8.00 6.12 -0.77
CA VAL A 122 8.44 6.54 0.57
C VAL A 122 7.92 5.54 1.58
N ILE A 123 8.86 4.86 2.26
CA ILE A 123 8.57 3.76 3.19
C ILE A 123 8.83 4.21 4.62
N GLU A 124 7.89 3.92 5.49
CA GLU A 124 7.97 4.06 6.95
C GLU A 124 7.41 2.78 7.58
N GLY A 125 7.95 2.34 8.72
CA GLY A 125 7.47 1.17 9.45
C GLY A 125 8.59 0.38 10.11
N ASP A 126 8.46 -0.93 10.17
CA ASP A 126 9.42 -1.83 10.81
C ASP A 126 10.82 -1.70 10.22
N GLU A 127 11.82 -1.41 11.07
CA GLU A 127 13.19 -1.19 10.63
C GLU A 127 13.93 -2.49 10.27
N LYS A 128 13.54 -3.60 10.87
CA LYS A 128 14.25 -4.87 10.74
C LYS A 128 14.06 -5.49 9.35
N HIS A 129 12.87 -5.38 8.79
CA HIS A 129 12.50 -6.01 7.52
C HIS A 129 12.24 -5.00 6.39
N ARG A 130 12.55 -3.72 6.57
CA ARG A 130 12.25 -2.68 5.59
C ARG A 130 12.92 -2.89 4.23
N GLU A 131 14.10 -3.52 4.21
CA GLU A 131 14.82 -3.79 2.96
C GLU A 131 14.09 -4.85 2.10
N GLU A 132 13.32 -5.74 2.71
CA GLU A 132 12.51 -6.73 2.00
C GLU A 132 11.37 -6.04 1.23
N ILE A 133 10.67 -5.12 1.91
CA ILE A 133 9.61 -4.31 1.26
C ILE A 133 10.21 -3.36 0.22
N ALA A 134 11.32 -2.68 0.54
CA ALA A 134 11.99 -1.80 -0.41
C ALA A 134 12.48 -2.57 -1.64
N GLY A 135 12.95 -3.80 -1.46
CA GLY A 135 13.39 -4.68 -2.54
C GLY A 135 12.32 -4.94 -3.60
N ILE A 136 11.04 -4.99 -3.21
CA ILE A 136 9.93 -5.12 -4.16
C ILE A 136 9.99 -3.97 -5.18
N PHE A 137 10.10 -2.73 -4.72
CA PHE A 137 10.06 -1.53 -5.56
C PHE A 137 11.39 -1.27 -6.26
N ASN A 138 12.52 -1.48 -5.58
CA ASN A 138 13.85 -1.36 -6.19
C ASN A 138 14.03 -2.32 -7.37
N ASN A 139 13.53 -3.55 -7.26
CA ASN A 139 13.56 -4.54 -8.35
C ASN A 139 12.66 -4.16 -9.53
N LEU A 140 11.69 -3.29 -9.32
CA LEU A 140 10.85 -2.69 -10.37
C LEU A 140 11.48 -1.44 -11.00
N GLY A 141 12.65 -1.01 -10.52
CA GLY A 141 13.35 0.18 -10.99
C GLY A 141 12.90 1.48 -10.31
N ASN A 142 12.03 1.41 -9.29
CA ASN A 142 11.62 2.59 -8.54
C ASN A 142 12.70 3.03 -7.56
N GLU A 143 12.80 4.33 -7.31
CA GLU A 143 13.57 4.84 -6.20
C GLU A 143 12.78 4.74 -4.89
N VAL A 144 13.44 4.22 -3.85
CA VAL A 144 12.87 4.12 -2.51
C VAL A 144 13.55 5.12 -1.57
N ARG A 145 12.78 5.74 -0.71
CA ARG A 145 13.26 6.62 0.38
C ARG A 145 12.61 6.18 1.69
N TYR A 146 13.33 6.33 2.78
CA TYR A 146 12.84 6.03 4.12
C TYR A 146 12.51 7.33 4.86
N ILE A 147 11.48 7.29 5.68
CA ILE A 147 11.07 8.40 6.53
C ILE A 147 10.74 7.89 7.94
N ALA A 148 10.94 8.72 8.94
CA ALA A 148 10.50 8.40 10.30
C ALA A 148 9.01 8.73 10.48
N ALA A 149 8.31 7.95 11.33
CA ALA A 149 6.89 8.13 11.63
C ALA A 149 6.53 9.57 12.00
N LYS A 150 7.34 10.22 12.86
CA LYS A 150 7.17 11.61 13.31
C LYS A 150 7.20 12.65 12.19
N ASP A 151 7.77 12.31 11.04
CA ASP A 151 7.96 13.25 9.93
C ASP A 151 6.91 13.06 8.82
N LYS A 152 6.08 12.00 8.89
CA LYS A 152 5.10 11.68 7.84
C LYS A 152 4.11 12.80 7.55
N VAL A 153 3.54 13.42 8.58
CA VAL A 153 2.58 14.52 8.40
C VAL A 153 3.22 15.71 7.68
N LYS A 154 4.45 16.08 8.07
CA LYS A 154 5.19 17.18 7.41
C LYS A 154 5.54 16.84 5.96
N TYR A 155 6.00 15.61 5.75
CA TYR A 155 6.29 15.09 4.42
C TYR A 155 5.05 15.14 3.52
N HIS A 156 3.92 14.61 3.98
CA HIS A 156 2.68 14.59 3.19
C HIS A 156 2.16 16.00 2.91
N CYS A 157 2.26 16.90 3.88
CA CYS A 157 1.92 18.31 3.70
C CYS A 157 2.78 18.96 2.60
N ALA A 158 4.10 18.73 2.62
CA ALA A 158 5.01 19.22 1.60
C ALA A 158 4.69 18.63 0.21
N ALA A 159 4.43 17.31 0.14
CA ALA A 159 4.05 16.65 -1.11
C ALA A 159 2.75 17.22 -1.69
N ALA A 160 1.72 17.44 -0.85
CA ALA A 160 0.45 18.04 -1.26
C ALA A 160 0.61 19.49 -1.75
N VAL A 161 1.45 20.28 -1.08
CA VAL A 161 1.76 21.63 -1.53
C VAL A 161 2.45 21.61 -2.89
N CYS A 162 3.46 20.77 -3.07
CA CYS A 162 4.19 20.69 -4.34
C CYS A 162 3.33 20.18 -5.50
N SER A 163 2.40 19.28 -5.27
CA SER A 163 1.56 18.70 -6.32
C SER A 163 0.30 19.53 -6.60
N ASN A 164 -0.43 19.93 -5.55
CA ASN A 164 -1.78 20.50 -5.70
C ASN A 164 -1.74 22.04 -5.75
N HIS A 165 -0.94 22.69 -4.91
CA HIS A 165 -0.88 24.15 -4.88
C HIS A 165 -0.12 24.74 -6.07
N VAL A 166 0.92 24.06 -6.58
CA VAL A 166 1.62 24.50 -7.80
C VAL A 166 0.65 24.51 -8.99
N VAL A 167 -0.18 23.48 -9.12
CA VAL A 167 -1.21 23.43 -10.18
C VAL A 167 -2.22 24.58 -10.02
N ALA A 168 -2.66 24.88 -8.80
CA ALA A 168 -3.59 25.99 -8.53
C ALA A 168 -3.00 27.39 -8.77
N LEU A 169 -1.67 27.53 -8.74
CA LEU A 169 -0.98 28.81 -9.02
C LEU A 169 -0.73 29.04 -10.51
N ILE A 170 -0.81 28.00 -11.34
CA ILE A 170 -0.54 28.07 -12.80
C ILE A 170 -1.85 28.21 -13.59
N GLN A 171 -3.02 27.95 -13.00
CA GLN A 171 -4.34 28.17 -13.59
C GLN A 171 -4.80 29.62 -13.44
#